data_4e0c8eb80fcfb33626eac240ae31e6ea
#
_entry.id   4e0c8eb80fcfb33626eac240ae31e6ea
#
_cell.length_a   1.000
_cell.length_b   1.000
_cell.length_c   1.000
_cell.angle_alpha   90.00
_cell.angle_beta   90.00
_cell.angle_gamma   90.00
#
_symmetry.space_group_name_H-M   'P 1'
#
loop_
_entity.id
_entity.type
_entity.pdbx_description
1 polymer ?
#
loop_
_entity_poly.entity_id
_entity_poly.type
_entity_poly.pdbx_seq_one_letter_code
_entity_poly.pdbx_strand_id
1 'polypeptide(L)'
;MEDFSSQEKLVETYLKENKKEQAVELLFNLIDQYAEARHFGKAESLRERLFEIDSMALDEIVKSADIIENAKMSAMDPAHTETWSHLYQHLTQEESIALYYGMQSAVYEPEQIIFQQGEMNPHLYLINAGRVKLFYHKDQHAILLNTLGPGELVGEDTFFTNSTCTASAMADSKVKLNIIEKSALHKWQSDEPNLVNKLQDYCSGLEPIKDLLQKKELERRTHPRHNISGSAAIKILDNKGSKVYKVDLSDISISGVSFIMNMSKTAADSLLGCRLNCKFTLRAAFSEISVDQEGCIVGVHGQLFNEYYINVKWEEPLDDGLLDRIKTFG
;
A
#
# COMPACT_ATOMS: atom_id res chain seq x y z
N MET A 1 6.45 -27.95 23.57
CA MET A 1 5.59 -26.77 23.77
C MET A 1 5.34 -26.70 25.26
N GLU A 2 5.99 -25.74 25.94
CA GLU A 2 5.78 -25.56 27.37
C GLU A 2 4.35 -25.07 27.58
N ASP A 3 3.61 -25.78 28.39
CA ASP A 3 2.20 -25.44 28.70
C ASP A 3 2.15 -24.60 29.97
N PHE A 4 2.09 -23.29 29.84
CA PHE A 4 1.96 -22.35 30.95
C PHE A 4 0.51 -22.20 31.45
N SER A 5 -0.42 -22.98 30.93
CA SER A 5 -1.86 -22.92 31.22
C SER A 5 -2.18 -23.12 32.72
N SER A 6 -1.37 -23.91 33.44
CA SER A 6 -1.54 -24.10 34.89
C SER A 6 -1.21 -22.84 35.67
N GLN A 7 -0.20 -22.09 35.27
CA GLN A 7 0.22 -20.85 35.91
C GLN A 7 -0.81 -19.72 35.63
N GLU A 8 -1.36 -19.68 34.41
CA GLU A 8 -2.44 -18.73 34.09
C GLU A 8 -3.68 -18.96 34.99
N LYS A 9 -4.05 -20.23 35.30
CA LYS A 9 -5.12 -20.55 36.20
C LYS A 9 -4.80 -20.13 37.66
N LEU A 10 -3.53 -20.16 38.05
CA LEU A 10 -3.09 -19.73 39.35
C LEU A 10 -3.24 -18.20 39.51
N VAL A 11 -3.01 -17.41 38.44
CA VAL A 11 -3.32 -15.96 38.43
C VAL A 11 -4.77 -15.71 38.80
N GLU A 12 -5.72 -16.47 38.18
CA GLU A 12 -7.14 -16.35 38.50
C GLU A 12 -7.44 -16.68 39.96
N THR A 13 -6.72 -17.66 40.51
CA THR A 13 -6.88 -18.04 41.91
C THR A 13 -6.44 -16.93 42.87
N TYR A 14 -5.26 -16.33 42.61
CA TYR A 14 -4.76 -15.20 43.38
C TYR A 14 -5.69 -13.99 43.34
N LEU A 15 -6.26 -13.69 42.16
CA LEU A 15 -7.25 -12.61 42.04
C LEU A 15 -8.52 -12.86 42.86
N LYS A 16 -9.03 -14.11 42.87
CA LYS A 16 -10.20 -14.50 43.70
C LYS A 16 -9.90 -14.43 45.18
N GLU A 17 -8.66 -14.71 45.57
CA GLU A 17 -8.21 -14.63 46.98
C GLU A 17 -7.80 -13.21 47.41
N ASN A 18 -7.99 -12.21 46.54
CA ASN A 18 -7.59 -10.82 46.76
C ASN A 18 -6.07 -10.62 46.98
N LYS A 19 -5.26 -11.51 46.39
CA LYS A 19 -3.78 -11.51 46.43
C LYS A 19 -3.22 -10.81 45.16
N LYS A 20 -3.49 -9.52 45.03
CA LYS A 20 -3.21 -8.74 43.86
C LYS A 20 -1.71 -8.70 43.47
N GLU A 21 -0.84 -8.45 44.48
CA GLU A 21 0.61 -8.39 44.27
C GLU A 21 1.17 -9.72 43.70
N GLN A 22 0.72 -10.86 44.25
CA GLN A 22 1.14 -12.19 43.79
C GLN A 22 0.62 -12.48 42.36
N ALA A 23 -0.55 -11.98 42.00
CA ALA A 23 -1.09 -12.11 40.65
C ALA A 23 -0.25 -11.29 39.64
N VAL A 24 0.13 -10.06 40.02
CA VAL A 24 1.00 -9.17 39.16
C VAL A 24 2.38 -9.80 38.97
N GLU A 25 3.02 -10.27 40.05
CA GLU A 25 4.35 -10.93 39.97
C GLU A 25 4.32 -12.18 39.06
N LEU A 26 3.29 -13.00 39.21
CA LEU A 26 3.13 -14.20 38.41
C LEU A 26 2.86 -13.86 36.90
N LEU A 27 2.04 -12.84 36.65
CA LEU A 27 1.81 -12.35 35.26
C LEU A 27 3.08 -11.82 34.64
N PHE A 28 3.86 -11.03 35.36
CA PHE A 28 5.13 -10.52 34.91
C PHE A 28 6.10 -11.66 34.49
N ASN A 29 6.22 -12.68 35.35
CA ASN A 29 7.03 -13.86 35.05
C ASN A 29 6.49 -14.65 33.82
N LEU A 30 5.19 -14.76 33.67
CA LEU A 30 4.56 -15.41 32.51
C LEU A 30 4.81 -14.63 31.22
N ILE A 31 4.78 -13.30 31.27
CA ILE A 31 5.09 -12.44 30.11
C ILE A 31 6.50 -12.70 29.62
N ASP A 32 7.48 -12.77 30.54
CA ASP A 32 8.87 -13.06 30.22
C ASP A 32 9.01 -14.45 29.58
N GLN A 33 8.45 -15.49 30.18
CA GLN A 33 8.47 -16.85 29.64
C GLN A 33 7.82 -16.96 28.25
N TYR A 34 6.68 -16.31 28.03
CA TYR A 34 6.04 -16.29 26.71
C TYR A 34 6.84 -15.50 25.68
N ALA A 35 7.50 -14.43 26.08
CA ALA A 35 8.37 -13.65 25.20
C ALA A 35 9.60 -14.46 24.79
N GLU A 36 10.27 -15.15 25.74
CA GLU A 36 11.38 -16.06 25.46
C GLU A 36 10.98 -17.21 24.54
N ALA A 37 9.78 -17.77 24.74
CA ALA A 37 9.21 -18.81 23.89
C ALA A 37 8.70 -18.29 22.52
N ARG A 38 8.87 -17.00 22.22
CA ARG A 38 8.42 -16.31 21.00
C ARG A 38 6.89 -16.33 20.78
N HIS A 39 6.13 -16.48 21.84
CA HIS A 39 4.66 -16.36 21.83
C HIS A 39 4.23 -14.92 22.09
N PHE A 40 4.70 -13.98 21.26
CA PHE A 40 4.56 -12.53 21.47
C PHE A 40 3.13 -12.06 21.66
N GLY A 41 2.18 -12.53 20.84
CA GLY A 41 0.78 -12.16 20.98
C GLY A 41 0.17 -12.54 22.34
N LYS A 42 0.66 -13.66 22.93
CA LYS A 42 0.24 -14.07 24.27
C LYS A 42 0.89 -13.21 25.34
N ALA A 43 2.18 -12.90 25.21
CA ALA A 43 2.89 -12.01 26.10
C ALA A 43 2.23 -10.60 26.14
N GLU A 44 1.89 -10.05 24.97
CA GLU A 44 1.16 -8.77 24.86
C GLU A 44 -0.21 -8.82 25.55
N SER A 45 -0.99 -9.86 25.30
CA SER A 45 -2.31 -10.04 25.95
C SER A 45 -2.20 -10.13 27.47
N LEU A 46 -1.16 -10.78 28.00
CA LEU A 46 -0.92 -10.85 29.44
C LEU A 46 -0.45 -9.50 30.01
N ARG A 47 0.32 -8.72 29.24
CA ARG A 47 0.71 -7.36 29.63
C ARG A 47 -0.49 -6.42 29.69
N GLU A 48 -1.41 -6.48 28.72
CA GLU A 48 -2.67 -5.72 28.77
C GLU A 48 -3.46 -6.09 30.03
N ARG A 49 -3.55 -7.37 30.31
CA ARG A 49 -4.22 -7.87 31.54
C ARG A 49 -3.54 -7.41 32.83
N LEU A 50 -2.19 -7.37 32.89
CA LEU A 50 -1.45 -6.84 34.01
C LEU A 50 -1.84 -5.37 34.26
N PHE A 51 -1.91 -4.57 33.22
CA PHE A 51 -2.35 -3.17 33.28
C PHE A 51 -3.81 -3.05 33.82
N GLU A 52 -4.73 -3.92 33.37
CA GLU A 52 -6.11 -3.95 33.81
C GLU A 52 -6.23 -4.31 35.33
N ILE A 53 -5.39 -5.24 35.79
CA ILE A 53 -5.38 -5.67 37.20
C ILE A 53 -4.76 -4.60 38.08
N ASP A 54 -3.65 -4.02 37.70
CA ASP A 54 -2.94 -2.98 38.42
C ASP A 54 -2.27 -1.93 37.57
N SER A 55 -2.99 -0.89 37.23
CA SER A 55 -2.44 0.26 36.50
C SER A 55 -1.37 1.05 37.28
N MET A 56 -1.18 0.76 38.57
CA MET A 56 -0.16 1.38 39.44
C MET A 56 1.12 0.57 39.51
N ALA A 57 1.14 -0.67 38.99
CA ALA A 57 2.35 -1.51 38.86
C ALA A 57 3.21 -1.04 37.69
N LEU A 58 3.62 0.24 37.75
CA LEU A 58 4.29 0.91 36.61
C LEU A 58 5.63 0.24 36.25
N ASP A 59 6.39 -0.22 37.23
CA ASP A 59 7.66 -0.89 37.02
C ASP A 59 7.51 -2.19 36.22
N GLU A 60 6.55 -3.03 36.58
CA GLU A 60 6.26 -4.30 35.93
C GLU A 60 5.69 -4.05 34.51
N ILE A 61 4.83 -3.04 34.35
CA ILE A 61 4.24 -2.67 33.07
C ILE A 61 5.33 -2.20 32.09
N VAL A 62 6.25 -1.33 32.52
CA VAL A 62 7.34 -0.82 31.67
C VAL A 62 8.32 -1.94 31.34
N LYS A 63 8.83 -2.67 32.36
CA LYS A 63 9.76 -3.75 32.15
C LYS A 63 9.22 -4.87 31.27
N SER A 64 7.91 -5.19 31.38
CA SER A 64 7.30 -6.19 30.50
C SER A 64 7.22 -5.74 29.04
N ALA A 65 7.06 -4.43 28.77
CA ALA A 65 7.17 -3.90 27.41
C ALA A 65 8.59 -4.11 26.85
N ASP A 66 9.60 -3.67 27.62
CA ASP A 66 11.01 -3.82 27.22
C ASP A 66 11.40 -5.29 26.98
N ILE A 67 10.91 -6.22 27.80
CA ILE A 67 11.15 -7.66 27.62
C ILE A 67 10.57 -8.15 26.30
N ILE A 68 9.30 -7.83 26.01
CA ILE A 68 8.65 -8.24 24.77
C ILE A 68 9.36 -7.65 23.55
N GLU A 69 9.72 -6.37 23.58
CA GLU A 69 10.41 -5.69 22.48
C GLU A 69 11.80 -6.27 22.22
N ASN A 70 12.59 -6.46 23.28
CA ASN A 70 13.92 -7.07 23.17
C ASN A 70 13.86 -8.51 22.63
N ALA A 71 12.87 -9.30 23.08
CA ALA A 71 12.65 -10.65 22.59
C ALA A 71 12.22 -10.65 21.12
N LYS A 72 11.34 -9.73 20.70
CA LYS A 72 10.97 -9.54 19.28
C LYS A 72 12.16 -9.15 18.42
N MET A 73 12.98 -8.18 18.85
CA MET A 73 14.20 -7.78 18.14
C MET A 73 15.17 -8.95 17.96
N SER A 74 15.41 -9.70 19.03
CA SER A 74 16.30 -10.86 19.02
C SER A 74 15.79 -12.02 18.15
N ALA A 75 14.48 -12.07 17.90
CA ALA A 75 13.85 -13.10 17.08
C ALA A 75 13.75 -12.75 15.58
N MET A 76 14.10 -11.53 15.19
CA MET A 76 14.13 -11.13 13.78
C MET A 76 15.19 -11.94 13.02
N ASP A 77 14.90 -12.26 11.74
CA ASP A 77 15.85 -12.98 10.88
C ASP A 77 17.10 -12.12 10.62
N PRO A 78 18.28 -12.54 11.10
CA PRO A 78 19.52 -11.76 10.92
C PRO A 78 19.86 -11.52 9.44
N ALA A 79 19.57 -12.49 8.56
CA ALA A 79 19.84 -12.34 7.13
C ALA A 79 18.94 -11.24 6.51
N HIS A 80 17.70 -11.13 6.98
CA HIS A 80 16.81 -10.04 6.57
C HIS A 80 17.33 -8.69 7.07
N THR A 81 17.63 -8.56 8.36
CA THR A 81 18.08 -7.28 8.94
C THR A 81 19.41 -6.81 8.38
N GLU A 82 20.32 -7.73 8.03
CA GLU A 82 21.57 -7.43 7.34
C GLU A 82 21.31 -6.91 5.93
N THR A 83 20.47 -7.61 5.15
CA THR A 83 20.09 -7.22 3.78
C THR A 83 19.46 -5.84 3.74
N TRP A 84 18.64 -5.50 4.75
CA TRP A 84 17.89 -4.25 4.83
C TRP A 84 18.47 -3.25 5.83
N SER A 85 19.76 -3.39 6.19
CA SER A 85 20.44 -2.54 7.18
C SER A 85 20.28 -1.05 6.89
N HIS A 86 20.33 -0.64 5.61
CA HIS A 86 20.11 0.75 5.20
C HIS A 86 18.71 1.29 5.53
N LEU A 87 17.69 0.44 5.53
CA LEU A 87 16.34 0.82 5.94
C LEU A 87 16.25 0.88 7.46
N TYR A 88 16.67 -0.19 8.15
CA TYR A 88 16.55 -0.33 9.60
C TYR A 88 17.37 0.69 10.39
N GLN A 89 18.50 1.18 9.89
CA GLN A 89 19.33 2.20 10.58
C GLN A 89 18.59 3.54 10.80
N HIS A 90 17.52 3.81 10.08
CA HIS A 90 16.72 5.02 10.21
C HIS A 90 15.49 4.84 11.09
N LEU A 91 15.23 3.62 11.57
CA LEU A 91 14.06 3.27 12.36
C LEU A 91 14.43 3.17 13.85
N THR A 92 13.45 3.48 14.72
CA THR A 92 13.55 3.14 16.14
C THR A 92 13.37 1.63 16.35
N GLN A 93 13.53 1.15 17.59
CA GLN A 93 13.30 -0.25 17.91
C GLN A 93 11.84 -0.64 17.64
N GLU A 94 10.90 0.18 18.12
CA GLU A 94 9.46 -0.02 17.95
C GLU A 94 9.07 -0.02 16.47
N GLU A 95 9.55 0.96 15.69
CA GLU A 95 9.32 1.05 14.25
C GLU A 95 9.89 -0.17 13.51
N SER A 96 11.06 -0.66 13.93
CA SER A 96 11.70 -1.84 13.36
C SER A 96 10.89 -3.10 13.61
N ILE A 97 10.36 -3.25 14.82
CA ILE A 97 9.46 -4.34 15.21
C ILE A 97 8.16 -4.24 14.40
N ALA A 98 7.54 -3.06 14.35
CA ALA A 98 6.29 -2.85 13.63
C ALA A 98 6.46 -3.18 12.14
N LEU A 99 7.54 -2.74 11.50
CA LEU A 99 7.86 -3.06 10.11
C LEU A 99 8.05 -4.56 9.91
N TYR A 100 8.94 -5.20 10.69
CA TYR A 100 9.29 -6.60 10.51
C TYR A 100 8.10 -7.54 10.69
N TYR A 101 7.33 -7.38 11.78
CA TYR A 101 6.17 -8.21 12.06
C TYR A 101 4.92 -7.83 11.26
N GLY A 102 4.94 -6.68 10.60
CA GLY A 102 3.91 -6.30 9.63
C GLY A 102 4.10 -6.91 8.24
N MET A 103 5.22 -7.59 7.97
CA MET A 103 5.52 -8.23 6.70
C MET A 103 5.10 -9.70 6.68
N GLN A 104 4.76 -10.19 5.49
CA GLN A 104 4.54 -11.61 5.21
C GLN A 104 5.64 -12.12 4.29
N SER A 105 6.19 -13.30 4.58
CA SER A 105 7.22 -13.92 3.73
C SER A 105 6.59 -14.76 2.63
N ALA A 106 7.08 -14.60 1.39
CA ALA A 106 6.66 -15.38 0.24
C ALA A 106 7.86 -15.82 -0.60
N VAL A 107 7.68 -16.94 -1.31
CA VAL A 107 8.67 -17.48 -2.25
C VAL A 107 8.03 -17.57 -3.62
N TYR A 108 8.74 -17.06 -4.64
CA TYR A 108 8.35 -17.15 -6.04
C TYR A 108 9.36 -18.02 -6.80
N GLU A 109 8.87 -18.92 -7.60
CA GLU A 109 9.70 -19.72 -8.50
C GLU A 109 10.03 -18.90 -9.77
N PRO A 110 11.10 -19.27 -10.51
CA PRO A 110 11.45 -18.58 -11.76
C PRO A 110 10.26 -18.45 -12.72
N GLU A 111 10.17 -17.31 -13.40
CA GLU A 111 9.11 -16.95 -14.36
C GLU A 111 7.71 -16.71 -13.73
N GLN A 112 7.55 -16.82 -12.42
CA GLN A 112 6.31 -16.43 -11.77
C GLN A 112 6.15 -14.89 -11.77
N ILE A 113 4.98 -14.43 -12.18
CA ILE A 113 4.60 -13.03 -12.15
C ILE A 113 4.29 -12.62 -10.70
N ILE A 114 4.87 -11.51 -10.26
CA ILE A 114 4.63 -10.91 -8.95
C ILE A 114 3.46 -9.93 -9.02
N PHE A 115 3.47 -9.04 -10.03
CA PHE A 115 2.34 -8.18 -10.40
C PHE A 115 2.44 -7.78 -11.87
N GLN A 116 1.34 -7.31 -12.47
CA GLN A 116 1.25 -6.99 -13.89
C GLN A 116 0.97 -5.51 -14.14
N GLN A 117 1.52 -4.99 -15.23
CA GLN A 117 1.25 -3.65 -15.73
C GLN A 117 -0.25 -3.44 -15.98
N GLY A 118 -0.79 -2.32 -15.51
CA GLY A 118 -2.19 -1.97 -15.63
C GLY A 118 -3.11 -2.55 -14.57
N GLU A 119 -2.63 -3.49 -13.74
CA GLU A 119 -3.38 -4.03 -12.60
C GLU A 119 -3.16 -3.22 -11.33
N MET A 120 -4.05 -3.38 -10.37
CA MET A 120 -3.87 -2.84 -9.02
C MET A 120 -2.87 -3.69 -8.24
N ASN A 121 -1.97 -3.05 -7.54
CA ASN A 121 -1.06 -3.73 -6.62
C ASN A 121 -1.04 -3.02 -5.26
N PRO A 122 -1.66 -3.61 -4.22
CA PRO A 122 -1.67 -3.04 -2.88
C PRO A 122 -0.45 -3.45 -2.04
N HIS A 123 0.61 -3.98 -2.64
CA HIS A 123 1.75 -4.54 -1.93
C HIS A 123 3.05 -3.83 -2.27
N LEU A 124 3.91 -3.73 -1.26
CA LEU A 124 5.33 -3.40 -1.40
C LEU A 124 6.13 -4.68 -1.15
N TYR A 125 7.07 -4.99 -2.03
CA TYR A 125 7.86 -6.21 -1.99
C TYR A 125 9.33 -5.89 -1.73
N LEU A 126 9.87 -6.43 -0.65
CA LEU A 126 11.27 -6.33 -0.25
C LEU A 126 12.00 -7.60 -0.68
N ILE A 127 13.02 -7.49 -1.52
CA ILE A 127 13.75 -8.63 -2.06
C ILE A 127 14.82 -9.07 -1.06
N ASN A 128 14.66 -10.25 -0.46
CA ASN A 128 15.64 -10.82 0.48
C ASN A 128 16.65 -11.73 -0.22
N ALA A 129 16.24 -12.44 -1.27
CA ALA A 129 17.11 -13.30 -2.06
C ALA A 129 16.58 -13.48 -3.47
N GLY A 130 17.45 -13.78 -4.42
CA GLY A 130 17.10 -13.96 -5.82
C GLY A 130 17.08 -12.66 -6.62
N ARG A 131 16.51 -12.70 -7.81
CA ARG A 131 16.41 -11.54 -8.72
C ARG A 131 15.01 -11.40 -9.27
N VAL A 132 14.56 -10.16 -9.40
CA VAL A 132 13.27 -9.76 -9.98
C VAL A 132 13.51 -8.92 -11.23
N LYS A 133 12.91 -9.30 -12.34
CA LYS A 133 12.86 -8.50 -13.57
C LYS A 133 11.69 -7.55 -13.51
N LEU A 134 11.96 -6.27 -13.74
CA LEU A 134 10.96 -5.24 -13.97
C LEU A 134 10.90 -4.98 -15.48
N PHE A 135 9.71 -5.09 -16.08
CA PHE A 135 9.54 -4.95 -17.52
C PHE A 135 8.26 -4.21 -17.88
N TYR A 136 8.30 -3.57 -19.02
CA TYR A 136 7.21 -2.78 -19.57
C TYR A 136 6.70 -3.43 -20.86
N HIS A 137 5.39 -3.61 -20.96
CA HIS A 137 4.77 -4.06 -22.20
C HIS A 137 4.40 -2.87 -23.07
N LYS A 138 4.96 -2.86 -24.28
CA LYS A 138 4.55 -1.97 -25.36
C LYS A 138 4.08 -2.82 -26.52
N ASP A 139 2.81 -2.70 -26.88
CA ASP A 139 2.14 -3.54 -27.86
C ASP A 139 2.25 -5.04 -27.47
N GLN A 140 2.92 -5.85 -28.26
CA GLN A 140 3.14 -7.28 -27.97
C GLN A 140 4.55 -7.59 -27.45
N HIS A 141 5.36 -6.58 -27.15
CA HIS A 141 6.75 -6.74 -26.73
C HIS A 141 6.94 -6.41 -25.26
N ALA A 142 7.60 -7.31 -24.54
CA ALA A 142 8.06 -7.06 -23.17
C ALA A 142 9.48 -6.46 -23.23
N ILE A 143 9.64 -5.25 -22.71
CA ILE A 143 10.90 -4.51 -22.68
C ILE A 143 11.43 -4.51 -21.27
N LEU A 144 12.59 -5.11 -21.03
CA LEU A 144 13.24 -5.12 -19.73
C LEU A 144 13.63 -3.70 -19.33
N LEU A 145 13.12 -3.24 -18.20
CA LEU A 145 13.48 -1.94 -17.60
C LEU A 145 14.69 -2.08 -16.68
N ASN A 146 14.61 -3.00 -15.72
CA ASN A 146 15.66 -3.23 -14.73
C ASN A 146 15.62 -4.68 -14.21
N THR A 147 16.70 -5.09 -13.54
CA THR A 147 16.76 -6.34 -12.78
C THR A 147 17.21 -6.00 -11.36
N LEU A 148 16.36 -6.32 -10.40
CA LEU A 148 16.50 -5.97 -9.00
C LEU A 148 16.95 -7.20 -8.19
N GLY A 149 17.77 -6.97 -7.17
CA GLY A 149 18.35 -8.00 -6.30
C GLY A 149 18.07 -7.78 -4.82
N PRO A 150 18.73 -8.55 -3.93
CA PRO A 150 18.57 -8.40 -2.48
C PRO A 150 18.90 -6.99 -2.00
N GLY A 151 18.07 -6.45 -1.09
CA GLY A 151 18.17 -5.07 -0.58
C GLY A 151 17.50 -4.03 -1.47
N GLU A 152 16.89 -4.46 -2.58
CA GLU A 152 16.06 -3.62 -3.43
C GLU A 152 14.58 -3.98 -3.26
N LEU A 153 13.69 -3.05 -3.57
CA LEU A 153 12.25 -3.24 -3.44
C LEU A 153 11.51 -2.94 -4.74
N VAL A 154 10.26 -3.36 -4.83
CA VAL A 154 9.40 -3.14 -6.00
C VAL A 154 7.94 -3.01 -5.56
N GLY A 155 7.16 -2.23 -6.31
CA GLY A 155 5.75 -1.96 -6.01
C GLY A 155 5.51 -0.61 -5.31
N GLU A 156 6.57 0.19 -5.10
CA GLU A 156 6.53 1.52 -4.46
C GLU A 156 5.67 2.52 -5.24
N ASP A 157 5.62 2.41 -6.57
CA ASP A 157 4.86 3.31 -7.45
C ASP A 157 3.35 3.25 -7.22
N THR A 158 2.84 2.14 -6.68
CA THR A 158 1.42 1.93 -6.38
C THR A 158 1.11 1.85 -4.90
N PHE A 159 2.07 1.47 -4.07
CA PHE A 159 1.87 1.22 -2.64
C PHE A 159 1.43 2.47 -1.87
N PHE A 160 2.06 3.62 -2.12
CA PHE A 160 1.71 4.91 -1.50
C PHE A 160 0.70 5.73 -2.30
N THR A 161 0.32 5.27 -3.49
CA THR A 161 -0.59 5.97 -4.39
C THR A 161 -1.83 5.13 -4.67
N ASN A 162 -2.86 5.75 -5.27
CA ASN A 162 -4.01 5.04 -5.79
C ASN A 162 -3.93 5.01 -7.32
N SER A 163 -3.04 4.15 -7.83
CA SER A 163 -2.80 3.98 -9.27
C SER A 163 -2.60 2.52 -9.64
N THR A 164 -2.76 2.20 -10.92
CA THR A 164 -2.39 0.90 -11.46
C THR A 164 -0.89 0.82 -11.74
N CYS A 165 -0.34 -0.40 -11.74
CA CYS A 165 1.08 -0.66 -12.00
C CYS A 165 1.51 -0.09 -13.35
N THR A 166 2.61 0.65 -13.34
CA THR A 166 3.22 1.19 -14.56
C THR A 166 4.01 0.12 -15.32
N ALA A 167 4.54 -0.87 -14.62
CA ALA A 167 5.33 -1.97 -15.17
C ALA A 167 4.88 -3.30 -14.56
N SER A 168 5.39 -4.40 -15.08
CA SER A 168 5.22 -5.75 -14.53
C SER A 168 6.50 -6.19 -13.82
N ALA A 169 6.35 -7.00 -12.77
CA ALA A 169 7.46 -7.65 -12.08
C ALA A 169 7.33 -9.18 -12.15
N MET A 170 8.46 -9.85 -12.38
CA MET A 170 8.54 -11.30 -12.53
C MET A 170 9.81 -11.82 -11.85
N ALA A 171 9.75 -12.97 -11.23
CA ALA A 171 10.89 -13.65 -10.66
C ALA A 171 11.84 -14.14 -11.79
N ASP A 172 13.10 -13.66 -11.81
CA ASP A 172 14.14 -14.11 -12.75
C ASP A 172 14.85 -15.38 -12.27
N SER A 173 14.85 -15.60 -10.96
CA SER A 173 15.35 -16.79 -10.29
C SER A 173 14.37 -17.18 -9.20
N LYS A 174 14.67 -18.18 -8.38
CA LYS A 174 13.92 -18.38 -7.14
C LYS A 174 14.11 -17.18 -6.21
N VAL A 175 13.03 -16.51 -5.83
CA VAL A 175 13.02 -15.25 -5.07
C VAL A 175 12.36 -15.44 -3.71
N LYS A 176 13.00 -14.96 -2.65
CA LYS A 176 12.38 -14.80 -1.33
C LYS A 176 12.05 -13.32 -1.13
N LEU A 177 10.77 -13.02 -0.93
CA LEU A 177 10.25 -11.69 -0.70
C LEU A 177 9.67 -11.55 0.70
N ASN A 178 9.80 -10.37 1.29
CA ASN A 178 8.91 -9.92 2.34
C ASN A 178 7.92 -8.91 1.76
N ILE A 179 6.65 -9.11 2.07
CA ILE A 179 5.53 -8.38 1.47
C ILE A 179 4.88 -7.53 2.55
N ILE A 180 4.71 -6.24 2.30
CA ILE A 180 3.91 -5.33 3.11
C ILE A 180 2.60 -5.08 2.39
N GLU A 181 1.48 -5.37 3.02
CA GLU A 181 0.17 -5.02 2.50
C GLU A 181 -0.15 -3.55 2.80
N LYS A 182 -0.82 -2.88 1.88
CA LYS A 182 -1.26 -1.48 2.05
C LYS A 182 -2.16 -1.28 3.28
N SER A 183 -2.87 -2.33 3.70
CA SER A 183 -3.65 -2.36 4.94
C SER A 183 -2.80 -2.08 6.19
N ALA A 184 -1.52 -2.49 6.20
CA ALA A 184 -0.61 -2.21 7.31
C ALA A 184 -0.35 -0.71 7.49
N LEU A 185 -0.36 0.08 6.40
CA LEU A 185 -0.20 1.54 6.49
C LEU A 185 -1.29 2.20 7.35
N HIS A 186 -2.53 1.72 7.25
CA HIS A 186 -3.64 2.27 8.05
C HIS A 186 -3.44 2.04 9.54
N LYS A 187 -2.94 0.86 9.91
CA LYS A 187 -2.59 0.54 11.30
C LYS A 187 -1.42 1.41 11.76
N TRP A 188 -0.34 1.48 10.99
CA TRP A 188 0.84 2.26 11.35
C TRP A 188 0.58 3.76 11.40
N GLN A 189 -0.35 4.30 10.59
CA GLN A 189 -0.75 5.71 10.67
C GLN A 189 -1.29 6.10 12.05
N SER A 190 -1.89 5.16 12.78
CA SER A 190 -2.39 5.36 14.15
C SER A 190 -1.32 5.07 15.19
N ASP A 191 -0.62 3.94 15.04
CA ASP A 191 0.25 3.37 16.07
C ASP A 191 1.70 3.90 15.94
N GLU A 192 2.21 4.00 14.70
CA GLU A 192 3.59 4.37 14.38
C GLU A 192 3.66 5.34 13.18
N PRO A 193 3.11 6.56 13.30
CA PRO A 193 2.98 7.47 12.15
C PRO A 193 4.33 7.86 11.51
N ASN A 194 5.42 7.89 12.29
CA ASN A 194 6.75 8.19 11.77
C ASN A 194 7.29 7.06 10.88
N LEU A 195 6.94 5.79 11.14
CA LEU A 195 7.33 4.67 10.30
C LEU A 195 6.82 4.83 8.86
N VAL A 196 5.55 5.26 8.71
CA VAL A 196 4.95 5.49 7.38
C VAL A 196 5.72 6.56 6.62
N ASN A 197 6.03 7.68 7.27
CA ASN A 197 6.79 8.78 6.65
C ASN A 197 8.20 8.32 6.25
N LYS A 198 8.92 7.64 7.15
CA LYS A 198 10.28 7.14 6.87
C LYS A 198 10.30 6.11 5.74
N LEU A 199 9.33 5.22 5.68
CA LEU A 199 9.20 4.24 4.60
C LEU A 199 8.89 4.93 3.27
N GLN A 200 8.03 5.94 3.27
CA GLN A 200 7.73 6.75 2.09
C GLN A 200 8.94 7.54 1.60
N ASP A 201 9.70 8.17 2.53
CA ASP A 201 10.94 8.89 2.22
C ASP A 201 12.00 7.95 1.63
N TYR A 202 12.15 6.75 2.22
CA TYR A 202 13.04 5.72 1.70
C TYR A 202 12.68 5.33 0.26
N CYS A 203 11.42 5.05 -0.02
CA CYS A 203 10.93 4.71 -1.36
C CYS A 203 11.08 5.89 -2.35
N SER A 204 10.89 7.13 -1.89
CA SER A 204 11.05 8.33 -2.72
C SER A 204 12.50 8.59 -3.14
N GLY A 205 13.48 8.03 -2.42
CA GLY A 205 14.90 8.07 -2.78
C GLY A 205 15.30 7.09 -3.88
N LEU A 206 14.42 6.16 -4.26
CA LEU A 206 14.68 5.19 -5.32
C LEU A 206 14.45 5.80 -6.70
N GLU A 207 15.05 5.18 -7.73
CA GLU A 207 14.82 5.61 -9.11
C GLU A 207 13.39 5.29 -9.55
N PRO A 208 12.55 6.29 -9.87
CA PRO A 208 11.17 6.05 -10.27
C PRO A 208 11.08 5.26 -11.58
N ILE A 209 10.07 4.39 -11.72
CA ILE A 209 9.79 3.66 -12.97
C ILE A 209 9.67 4.62 -14.17
N LYS A 210 9.16 5.83 -13.96
CA LYS A 210 9.05 6.88 -14.99
C LYS A 210 10.42 7.22 -15.59
N ASP A 211 11.46 7.32 -14.75
CA ASP A 211 12.82 7.68 -15.20
C ASP A 211 13.46 6.51 -15.93
N LEU A 212 13.21 5.26 -15.48
CA LEU A 212 13.62 4.05 -16.21
C LEU A 212 13.00 3.99 -17.61
N LEU A 213 11.71 4.34 -17.75
CA LEU A 213 11.04 4.42 -19.06
C LEU A 213 11.68 5.50 -19.92
N GLN A 214 11.95 6.69 -19.39
CA GLN A 214 12.57 7.79 -20.11
C GLN A 214 13.97 7.43 -20.61
N LYS A 215 14.79 6.77 -19.78
CA LYS A 215 16.12 6.26 -20.19
C LYS A 215 16.08 5.27 -21.35
N LYS A 216 14.97 4.55 -21.51
CA LYS A 216 14.73 3.59 -22.59
C LYS A 216 14.00 4.22 -23.78
N GLU A 217 13.81 5.54 -23.79
CA GLU A 217 13.02 6.26 -24.81
C GLU A 217 11.58 5.72 -24.93
N LEU A 218 11.04 5.22 -23.83
CA LEU A 218 9.69 4.68 -23.75
C LEU A 218 8.76 5.75 -23.17
N GLU A 219 7.77 6.14 -23.95
CA GLU A 219 6.67 6.96 -23.43
C GLU A 219 5.65 6.09 -22.68
N ARG A 220 5.37 6.43 -21.43
CA ARG A 220 4.30 5.79 -20.65
C ARG A 220 2.94 5.95 -21.33
N ARG A 221 2.77 7.08 -22.04
CA ARG A 221 1.52 7.44 -22.72
C ARG A 221 1.58 7.05 -24.18
N THR A 222 0.70 6.16 -24.59
CA THR A 222 0.54 5.78 -25.99
C THR A 222 -0.07 6.90 -26.83
N HIS A 223 -0.82 7.84 -26.19
CA HIS A 223 -1.47 8.93 -26.89
C HIS A 223 -1.27 10.26 -26.14
N PRO A 224 -1.06 11.36 -26.86
CA PRO A 224 -0.94 12.68 -26.26
C PRO A 224 -2.26 13.08 -25.58
N ARG A 225 -2.15 13.85 -24.49
CA ARG A 225 -3.29 14.42 -23.79
C ARG A 225 -3.45 15.88 -24.16
N HIS A 226 -4.69 16.30 -24.30
CA HIS A 226 -5.08 17.66 -24.61
C HIS A 226 -5.89 18.22 -23.45
N ASN A 227 -5.50 19.39 -22.94
CA ASN A 227 -6.29 20.07 -21.93
C ASN A 227 -7.66 20.43 -22.49
N ILE A 228 -8.69 20.16 -21.72
CA ILE A 228 -10.05 20.55 -22.02
C ILE A 228 -10.69 21.18 -20.81
N SER A 229 -11.62 22.10 -21.03
CA SER A 229 -12.39 22.73 -19.97
C SER A 229 -13.88 22.44 -20.17
N GLY A 230 -14.57 22.25 -19.06
CA GLY A 230 -16.00 21.94 -19.05
C GLY A 230 -16.39 21.00 -17.94
N SER A 231 -17.64 20.64 -17.88
CA SER A 231 -18.12 19.69 -16.87
C SER A 231 -18.63 18.39 -17.51
N ALA A 232 -18.42 17.28 -16.80
CA ALA A 232 -18.93 15.97 -17.17
C ALA A 232 -19.90 15.44 -16.11
N ALA A 233 -20.79 14.55 -16.55
CA ALA A 233 -21.62 13.73 -15.70
C ALA A 233 -21.00 12.33 -15.61
N ILE A 234 -20.62 11.92 -14.39
CA ILE A 234 -19.98 10.63 -14.12
C ILE A 234 -20.96 9.75 -13.36
N LYS A 235 -21.18 8.54 -13.84
CA LYS A 235 -21.96 7.51 -13.16
C LYS A 235 -21.06 6.30 -12.89
N ILE A 236 -20.83 5.97 -11.61
CA ILE A 236 -20.10 4.76 -11.21
C ILE A 236 -21.01 3.55 -11.43
N LEU A 237 -20.54 2.56 -12.20
CA LEU A 237 -21.34 1.41 -12.64
C LEU A 237 -21.34 0.28 -11.61
N ASP A 238 -20.24 0.13 -10.85
CA ASP A 238 -20.05 -0.95 -9.87
C ASP A 238 -20.82 -0.73 -8.56
N ASN A 239 -21.37 0.45 -8.35
CA ASN A 239 -22.22 0.77 -7.20
C ASN A 239 -23.71 0.54 -7.54
N LYS A 240 -24.45 -0.12 -6.65
CA LYS A 240 -25.90 -0.34 -6.77
C LYS A 240 -26.75 0.95 -6.74
N GLY A 241 -26.11 2.14 -6.70
CA GLY A 241 -26.74 3.44 -6.70
C GLY A 241 -26.69 4.11 -8.07
N SER A 242 -27.79 4.76 -8.46
CA SER A 242 -27.89 5.54 -9.72
C SER A 242 -27.37 6.97 -9.58
N LYS A 243 -26.45 7.24 -8.63
CA LYS A 243 -25.97 8.60 -8.38
C LYS A 243 -25.05 9.07 -9.50
N VAL A 244 -25.38 10.23 -10.05
CA VAL A 244 -24.58 10.92 -11.05
C VAL A 244 -23.82 12.06 -10.36
N TYR A 245 -22.53 12.12 -10.62
CA TYR A 245 -21.65 13.17 -10.10
C TYR A 245 -21.34 14.16 -11.21
N LYS A 246 -21.41 15.44 -10.90
CA LYS A 246 -20.90 16.49 -11.78
C LYS A 246 -19.46 16.76 -11.43
N VAL A 247 -18.57 16.72 -12.42
CA VAL A 247 -17.11 16.86 -12.26
C VAL A 247 -16.57 17.88 -13.27
N ASP A 248 -15.38 18.42 -13.01
CA ASP A 248 -14.72 19.34 -13.91
C ASP A 248 -13.65 18.59 -14.73
N LEU A 249 -13.79 18.66 -16.05
CA LEU A 249 -12.83 18.05 -16.99
C LEU A 249 -11.48 18.76 -16.91
N SER A 250 -10.39 18.00 -17.07
CA SER A 250 -9.02 18.50 -17.07
C SER A 250 -8.28 18.22 -18.37
N ASP A 251 -8.20 16.96 -18.78
CA ASP A 251 -7.57 16.56 -20.03
C ASP A 251 -8.25 15.35 -20.66
N ILE A 252 -8.01 15.14 -21.94
CA ILE A 252 -8.52 14.03 -22.72
C ILE A 252 -7.48 13.51 -23.71
N SER A 253 -7.51 12.23 -23.98
CA SER A 253 -6.76 11.55 -25.04
C SER A 253 -7.65 10.52 -25.74
N ILE A 254 -7.14 9.89 -26.80
CA ILE A 254 -7.80 8.74 -27.46
C ILE A 254 -8.11 7.64 -26.44
N SER A 255 -7.20 7.39 -25.49
CA SER A 255 -7.28 6.26 -24.57
C SER A 255 -7.90 6.58 -23.20
N GLY A 256 -8.27 7.85 -22.92
CA GLY A 256 -8.80 8.18 -21.60
C GLY A 256 -9.12 9.65 -21.39
N VAL A 257 -9.66 9.95 -20.20
CA VAL A 257 -10.01 11.29 -19.74
C VAL A 257 -9.55 11.48 -18.30
N SER A 258 -9.28 12.72 -17.92
CA SER A 258 -9.05 13.08 -16.53
C SER A 258 -9.99 14.19 -16.10
N PHE A 259 -10.42 14.14 -14.85
CA PHE A 259 -11.30 15.15 -14.26
C PHE A 259 -10.98 15.35 -12.77
N ILE A 260 -11.48 16.47 -12.23
CA ILE A 260 -11.35 16.81 -10.82
C ILE A 260 -12.68 16.59 -10.12
N MET A 261 -12.63 15.97 -8.95
CA MET A 261 -13.80 15.67 -8.14
C MET A 261 -13.53 15.91 -6.66
N ASN A 262 -14.47 16.57 -5.97
CA ASN A 262 -14.41 16.76 -4.52
C ASN A 262 -15.07 15.58 -3.79
N MET A 263 -14.33 14.96 -2.87
CA MET A 263 -14.82 13.82 -2.06
C MET A 263 -14.00 13.61 -0.80
N SER A 264 -14.48 12.76 0.12
CA SER A 264 -13.70 12.31 1.26
C SER A 264 -12.59 11.34 0.85
N LYS A 265 -11.52 11.26 1.64
CA LYS A 265 -10.42 10.31 1.42
C LYS A 265 -10.93 8.87 1.30
N THR A 266 -11.82 8.43 2.20
CA THR A 266 -12.39 7.07 2.18
C THR A 266 -13.13 6.77 0.88
N ALA A 267 -13.86 7.76 0.32
CA ALA A 267 -14.52 7.60 -0.96
C ALA A 267 -13.51 7.50 -2.11
N ALA A 268 -12.46 8.33 -2.09
CA ALA A 268 -11.41 8.32 -3.09
C ALA A 268 -10.64 6.99 -3.11
N ASP A 269 -10.31 6.45 -1.94
CA ASP A 269 -9.60 5.17 -1.80
C ASP A 269 -10.38 3.98 -2.39
N SER A 270 -11.72 4.08 -2.46
CA SER A 270 -12.57 3.04 -3.01
C SER A 270 -12.83 3.14 -4.53
N LEU A 271 -12.32 4.17 -5.20
CA LEU A 271 -12.63 4.42 -6.61
C LEU A 271 -11.70 3.69 -7.59
N LEU A 272 -10.48 3.37 -7.19
CA LEU A 272 -9.53 2.73 -8.10
C LEU A 272 -10.08 1.39 -8.60
N GLY A 273 -10.01 1.17 -9.91
CA GLY A 273 -10.54 -0.01 -10.57
C GLY A 273 -12.05 0.01 -10.83
N CYS A 274 -12.80 0.99 -10.31
CA CYS A 274 -14.23 1.09 -10.59
C CYS A 274 -14.51 1.45 -12.06
N ARG A 275 -15.52 0.81 -12.62
CA ARG A 275 -16.05 1.16 -13.93
C ARG A 275 -17.01 2.35 -13.81
N LEU A 276 -16.97 3.21 -14.80
CA LEU A 276 -17.85 4.37 -14.87
C LEU A 276 -18.34 4.63 -16.29
N ASN A 277 -19.46 5.33 -16.40
CA ASN A 277 -19.85 6.01 -17.63
C ASN A 277 -19.57 7.50 -17.46
N CYS A 278 -18.91 8.09 -18.46
CA CYS A 278 -18.57 9.52 -18.53
C CYS A 278 -19.28 10.16 -19.69
N LYS A 279 -20.13 11.16 -19.38
CA LYS A 279 -20.90 11.90 -20.38
C LYS A 279 -20.64 13.39 -20.28
N PHE A 280 -20.24 13.99 -21.39
CA PHE A 280 -20.05 15.43 -21.48
C PHE A 280 -20.31 15.97 -22.87
N THR A 281 -20.51 17.28 -22.94
CA THR A 281 -20.72 18.00 -24.18
C THR A 281 -19.84 19.24 -24.19
N LEU A 282 -19.00 19.35 -25.22
CA LEU A 282 -18.19 20.53 -25.49
C LEU A 282 -18.91 21.39 -26.53
N ARG A 283 -18.97 22.71 -26.28
CA ARG A 283 -19.68 23.66 -27.15
C ARG A 283 -18.75 24.79 -27.57
N ALA A 284 -18.71 25.07 -28.87
CA ALA A 284 -18.14 26.28 -29.46
C ALA A 284 -19.22 27.00 -30.28
N ALA A 285 -18.90 28.21 -30.77
CA ALA A 285 -19.84 29.10 -31.41
C ALA A 285 -20.69 28.44 -32.54
N PHE A 286 -20.12 27.44 -33.25
CA PHE A 286 -20.80 26.79 -34.37
C PHE A 286 -20.69 25.25 -34.36
N SER A 287 -20.27 24.65 -33.26
CA SER A 287 -20.09 23.18 -33.17
C SER A 287 -20.36 22.67 -31.77
N GLU A 288 -20.95 21.48 -31.70
CA GLU A 288 -21.18 20.75 -30.47
C GLU A 288 -20.65 19.32 -30.62
N ILE A 289 -19.97 18.82 -29.60
CA ILE A 289 -19.45 17.46 -29.53
C ILE A 289 -19.94 16.84 -28.24
N SER A 290 -20.67 15.74 -28.36
CA SER A 290 -21.04 14.92 -27.19
C SER A 290 -20.19 13.66 -27.14
N VAL A 291 -19.68 13.35 -25.95
CA VAL A 291 -19.00 12.11 -25.61
C VAL A 291 -19.86 11.38 -24.60
N ASP A 292 -20.09 10.10 -24.82
CA ASP A 292 -20.79 9.19 -23.90
C ASP A 292 -20.06 7.87 -23.94
N GLN A 293 -19.14 7.66 -22.97
CA GLN A 293 -18.16 6.59 -23.03
C GLN A 293 -17.99 5.90 -21.67
N GLU A 294 -17.80 4.58 -21.71
CA GLU A 294 -17.44 3.80 -20.52
C GLU A 294 -15.94 3.70 -20.35
N GLY A 295 -15.51 3.60 -19.10
CA GLY A 295 -14.09 3.47 -18.76
C GLY A 295 -13.86 2.97 -17.34
N CYS A 296 -12.60 2.69 -17.04
CA CYS A 296 -12.15 2.24 -15.73
C CYS A 296 -11.23 3.30 -15.10
N ILE A 297 -11.40 3.56 -13.81
CA ILE A 297 -10.54 4.45 -13.03
C ILE A 297 -9.20 3.76 -12.80
N VAL A 298 -8.12 4.35 -13.34
CA VAL A 298 -6.75 3.81 -13.28
C VAL A 298 -5.81 4.64 -12.41
N GLY A 299 -6.29 5.74 -11.86
CA GLY A 299 -5.52 6.58 -10.95
C GLY A 299 -6.39 7.57 -10.20
N VAL A 300 -6.12 7.75 -8.90
CA VAL A 300 -6.79 8.68 -7.99
C VAL A 300 -5.72 9.41 -7.20
N HIS A 301 -5.52 10.69 -7.48
CA HIS A 301 -4.45 11.50 -6.89
C HIS A 301 -5.06 12.63 -6.07
N GLY A 302 -4.82 12.60 -4.75
CA GLY A 302 -5.25 13.67 -3.85
C GLY A 302 -4.54 14.99 -4.12
N GLN A 303 -5.31 16.08 -4.05
CA GLN A 303 -4.84 17.46 -4.07
C GLN A 303 -5.23 18.15 -2.75
N LEU A 304 -4.97 19.46 -2.65
CA LEU A 304 -5.42 20.23 -1.50
C LEU A 304 -6.95 20.32 -1.44
N PHE A 305 -7.50 20.52 -0.25
CA PHE A 305 -8.93 20.80 -0.01
C PHE A 305 -9.89 19.65 -0.39
N ASN A 306 -9.47 18.37 -0.24
CA ASN A 306 -10.27 17.20 -0.60
C ASN A 306 -10.63 17.13 -2.10
N GLU A 307 -9.86 17.78 -2.94
CA GLU A 307 -9.93 17.62 -4.38
C GLU A 307 -9.12 16.39 -4.81
N TYR A 308 -9.64 15.64 -5.77
CA TYR A 308 -8.97 14.48 -6.33
C TYR A 308 -8.94 14.57 -7.85
N TYR A 309 -7.76 14.36 -8.39
CA TYR A 309 -7.54 14.23 -9.83
C TYR A 309 -7.69 12.75 -10.21
N ILE A 310 -8.71 12.47 -11.02
CA ILE A 310 -9.12 11.11 -11.38
C ILE A 310 -8.71 10.84 -12.82
N ASN A 311 -7.97 9.76 -13.04
CA ASN A 311 -7.61 9.28 -14.37
C ASN A 311 -8.48 8.10 -14.76
N VAL A 312 -9.09 8.17 -15.92
CA VAL A 312 -9.93 7.13 -16.49
C VAL A 312 -9.31 6.63 -17.79
N LYS A 313 -9.22 5.32 -17.94
CA LYS A 313 -8.92 4.65 -19.20
C LYS A 313 -10.23 4.22 -19.83
N TRP A 314 -10.46 4.60 -21.09
CA TRP A 314 -11.63 4.17 -21.85
C TRP A 314 -11.61 2.66 -22.08
N GLU A 315 -12.77 2.00 -22.07
CA GLU A 315 -12.91 0.60 -22.49
C GLU A 315 -12.65 0.46 -23.98
N GLU A 316 -13.18 1.38 -24.78
CA GLU A 316 -12.90 1.49 -26.19
C GLU A 316 -12.26 2.86 -26.50
N PRO A 317 -11.16 2.91 -27.25
CA PRO A 317 -10.53 4.18 -27.63
C PRO A 317 -11.52 5.08 -28.36
N LEU A 318 -11.36 6.40 -28.18
CA LEU A 318 -12.11 7.38 -28.96
C LEU A 318 -11.67 7.34 -30.44
N ASP A 319 -12.59 7.66 -31.33
CA ASP A 319 -12.29 7.87 -32.74
C ASP A 319 -11.31 9.05 -32.92
N ASP A 320 -10.30 8.88 -33.79
CA ASP A 320 -9.29 9.91 -34.06
C ASP A 320 -9.92 11.20 -34.59
N GLY A 321 -10.92 11.11 -35.48
CA GLY A 321 -11.62 12.26 -36.03
C GLY A 321 -12.43 13.00 -34.95
N LEU A 322 -12.93 12.29 -33.93
CA LEU A 322 -13.60 12.89 -32.80
C LEU A 322 -12.60 13.65 -31.93
N LEU A 323 -11.43 13.06 -31.65
CA LEU A 323 -10.38 13.73 -30.86
C LEU A 323 -9.84 14.98 -31.56
N ASP A 324 -9.61 14.93 -32.87
CA ASP A 324 -9.16 16.11 -33.65
C ASP A 324 -10.18 17.26 -33.59
N ARG A 325 -11.46 16.95 -33.60
CA ARG A 325 -12.51 17.94 -33.36
C ARG A 325 -12.47 18.47 -31.94
N ILE A 326 -12.25 17.62 -30.93
CA ILE A 326 -12.16 18.04 -29.52
C ILE A 326 -11.01 19.02 -29.30
N LYS A 327 -9.84 18.81 -29.93
CA LYS A 327 -8.69 19.73 -29.88
C LYS A 327 -9.02 21.16 -30.28
N THR A 328 -10.02 21.36 -31.12
CA THR A 328 -10.43 22.71 -31.52
C THR A 328 -11.23 23.48 -30.45
N PHE A 329 -11.54 22.83 -29.31
CA PHE A 329 -12.29 23.41 -28.18
C PHE A 329 -11.39 23.76 -26.99
N GLY A 330 -10.08 23.44 -27.02
CA GLY A 330 -9.10 23.69 -25.97
C GLY A 330 -8.39 25.02 -26.06
#